data_7c6a9ee237070a33d8267ca3927c983a
#
_entry.id   7c6a9ee237070a33d8267ca3927c983a
#
_cell.length_a   1.000
_cell.length_b   1.000
_cell.length_c   1.000
_cell.angle_alpha   90.00
_cell.angle_beta   90.00
_cell.angle_gamma   90.00
#
_symmetry.space_group_name_H-M   'P 1'
#
loop_
_entity.id
_entity.type
_entity.pdbx_description
1 polymer ?
#
loop_
_entity_poly.entity_id
_entity_poly.type
_entity_poly.pdbx_seq_one_letter_code
_entity_poly.pdbx_strand_id
1 'polypeptide(L)'
;MHERAGPGVDVRRPYVRHRPSSKTLGTPERAGQVNVQFMSALKVLFIGGSGVISSASTRLAVERGIDLHVLNRGSSNAHPLPDGVTALHGDIRDAESVRAALGDSEFDAVVDWVAFTPEHVRADIDLFTGRTAQYVFISSASAYQTPPQRVPVVESTPLRNPFWQYSRDKIACEDVLVTAYRDTGFPATIVRPSHTYDRTLVPFDGGWTAVERMRQGKEVVVHGDGTSLWTLTHHADFAKGFVPLLGHPRTIGDAFHITSDDALTWNQIAEALAFAAGVEARIVHVPSDAIAAADPAWGAGLLGDKAHSMVFDNSKLRSVVPEFTATIPFEQGAREIVAWHDEDPARKQVDARLDALMDQLVDTYRVG
;
A
#
# COMPACT_ATOMS: atom_id res chain seq x y z
N MET A 1 50.26 -40.19 17.30
CA MET A 1 51.41 -39.69 18.09
C MET A 1 51.35 -38.18 18.13
N HIS A 2 51.32 -37.71 19.32
CA HIS A 2 51.45 -36.36 19.89
C HIS A 2 50.21 -35.50 20.02
N GLU A 3 49.56 -35.70 21.21
CA GLU A 3 48.84 -34.70 21.99
C GLU A 3 49.67 -33.47 22.31
N ARG A 4 49.05 -32.31 22.34
CA ARG A 4 49.44 -31.25 23.32
C ARG A 4 48.20 -30.56 23.85
N ALA A 5 48.03 -30.69 25.16
CA ALA A 5 47.08 -29.99 25.99
C ALA A 5 47.46 -28.51 26.14
N GLY A 6 46.45 -27.64 26.25
CA GLY A 6 46.56 -26.22 26.66
C GLY A 6 45.86 -26.01 28.00
N PRO A 7 46.21 -24.99 28.79
CA PRO A 7 45.92 -24.92 30.22
C PRO A 7 44.57 -24.34 30.57
N GLY A 8 44.02 -24.85 31.66
CA GLY A 8 42.74 -24.41 32.25
C GLY A 8 42.84 -23.02 32.90
N VAL A 9 41.67 -22.35 32.90
CA VAL A 9 41.49 -21.09 33.64
C VAL A 9 40.66 -21.36 34.87
N ASP A 10 41.25 -21.01 36.01
CA ASP A 10 40.73 -21.14 37.37
C ASP A 10 39.67 -20.06 37.66
N VAL A 11 38.48 -20.48 38.09
CA VAL A 11 37.35 -19.59 38.47
C VAL A 11 37.17 -19.69 39.98
N ARG A 12 37.77 -18.76 40.76
CA ARG A 12 37.28 -18.41 42.10
C ARG A 12 37.82 -17.09 42.58
N ARG A 13 36.99 -16.06 42.62
CA ARG A 13 37.15 -14.90 43.53
C ARG A 13 35.84 -14.64 44.28
N PRO A 14 35.89 -14.34 45.57
CA PRO A 14 34.73 -14.21 46.42
C PRO A 14 34.09 -12.82 46.38
N TYR A 15 32.78 -12.80 46.54
CA TYR A 15 31.94 -11.61 46.60
C TYR A 15 32.13 -10.88 47.94
N VAL A 16 32.58 -9.66 47.93
CA VAL A 16 32.65 -8.78 49.10
C VAL A 16 31.37 -7.96 49.20
N ARG A 17 30.57 -8.17 50.25
CA ARG A 17 29.39 -7.33 50.55
C ARG A 17 29.87 -6.03 51.24
N HIS A 18 29.61 -4.88 50.61
CA HIS A 18 29.63 -3.59 51.29
C HIS A 18 28.25 -3.26 51.85
N ARG A 19 28.19 -2.96 53.14
CA ARG A 19 27.02 -2.37 53.86
C ARG A 19 26.99 -0.86 53.51
N PRO A 20 25.82 -0.27 53.19
CA PRO A 20 25.70 1.16 53.09
C PRO A 20 25.56 1.81 54.47
N SER A 21 26.35 2.84 54.73
CA SER A 21 26.22 3.72 55.89
C SER A 21 25.03 4.66 55.73
N SER A 22 24.27 4.80 56.81
CA SER A 22 23.17 5.76 56.96
C SER A 22 23.70 7.21 56.80
N LYS A 23 23.11 7.97 55.85
CA LYS A 23 23.17 9.45 55.84
C LYS A 23 21.74 9.97 55.84
N THR A 24 21.57 10.93 56.70
CA THR A 24 20.46 11.76 57.05
C THR A 24 19.61 12.29 55.87
N LEU A 25 18.26 12.22 56.12
CA LEU A 25 17.22 12.85 55.30
C LEU A 25 17.43 14.37 55.17
N GLY A 26 17.72 14.82 53.95
CA GLY A 26 17.60 16.20 53.56
C GLY A 26 16.15 16.45 53.03
N THR A 27 15.58 17.58 53.36
CA THR A 27 14.27 18.12 52.94
C THR A 27 14.06 18.09 51.43
N PRO A 28 12.84 17.82 50.92
CA PRO A 28 12.60 17.77 49.49
C PRO A 28 12.68 19.18 48.88
N GLU A 29 13.68 19.40 48.04
CA GLU A 29 13.68 20.48 47.09
C GLU A 29 12.53 20.37 46.08
N ARG A 30 11.96 21.52 45.75
CA ARG A 30 10.81 21.71 44.86
C ARG A 30 10.92 20.81 43.60
N ALA A 31 9.86 20.08 43.35
CA ALA A 31 9.63 19.38 42.08
C ALA A 31 9.80 20.39 40.93
N GLY A 32 10.83 20.20 40.13
CA GLY A 32 11.01 20.90 38.86
C GLY A 32 9.78 20.61 38.02
N GLN A 33 9.12 21.68 37.56
CA GLN A 33 8.10 21.59 36.53
C GLN A 33 8.77 20.93 35.31
N VAL A 34 8.37 19.72 35.02
CA VAL A 34 8.68 19.09 33.73
C VAL A 34 7.95 19.96 32.71
N ASN A 35 8.68 20.79 31.97
CA ASN A 35 8.17 21.47 30.80
C ASN A 35 7.81 20.36 29.81
N VAL A 36 6.54 19.99 29.78
CA VAL A 36 5.97 19.21 28.67
C VAL A 36 5.98 20.17 27.49
N GLN A 37 7.05 20.14 26.74
CA GLN A 37 7.14 20.80 25.46
C GLN A 37 6.10 20.07 24.61
N PHE A 38 4.94 20.71 24.38
CA PHE A 38 3.97 20.22 23.40
C PHE A 38 4.72 20.14 22.08
N MET A 39 5.08 18.93 21.65
CA MET A 39 5.54 18.72 20.30
C MET A 39 4.39 19.18 19.39
N SER A 40 4.67 20.11 18.49
CA SER A 40 3.68 20.52 17.49
C SER A 40 3.21 19.27 16.75
N ALA A 41 1.92 19.19 16.46
CA ALA A 41 1.39 18.10 15.64
C ALA A 41 2.14 18.08 14.31
N LEU A 42 2.45 16.87 13.83
CA LEU A 42 3.10 16.69 12.53
C LEU A 42 2.19 17.28 11.45
N LYS A 43 2.71 18.25 10.67
CA LYS A 43 1.96 18.92 9.60
C LYS A 43 2.20 18.19 8.27
N VAL A 44 1.16 17.59 7.71
CA VAL A 44 1.24 16.72 6.54
C VAL A 44 0.33 17.19 5.43
N LEU A 45 0.82 17.17 4.19
CA LEU A 45 0.03 17.38 2.98
C LEU A 45 -0.20 16.05 2.25
N PHE A 46 -1.45 15.71 2.00
CA PHE A 46 -1.82 14.67 1.03
C PHE A 46 -2.28 15.32 -0.27
N ILE A 47 -1.61 14.99 -1.36
CA ILE A 47 -2.04 15.29 -2.73
C ILE A 47 -2.93 14.13 -3.19
N GLY A 48 -4.23 14.34 -3.26
CA GLY A 48 -5.24 13.29 -3.25
C GLY A 48 -5.64 12.93 -1.83
N GLY A 49 -6.15 11.90 -1.40
CA GLY A 49 -6.50 11.58 0.01
C GLY A 49 -7.91 11.02 0.16
N SER A 50 -8.68 11.04 -0.95
CA SER A 50 -10.04 10.51 -1.04
C SER A 50 -10.16 9.32 -2.01
N GLY A 51 -9.06 8.63 -2.31
CA GLY A 51 -9.03 7.41 -3.13
C GLY A 51 -9.17 6.14 -2.28
N VAL A 52 -9.23 4.97 -2.94
CA VAL A 52 -9.32 3.66 -2.30
C VAL A 52 -8.24 3.45 -1.24
N ILE A 53 -6.97 3.65 -1.61
CA ILE A 53 -5.82 3.43 -0.71
C ILE A 53 -5.73 4.55 0.33
N SER A 54 -5.90 5.80 -0.10
CA SER A 54 -5.63 6.99 0.72
C SER A 54 -6.70 7.26 1.77
N SER A 55 -7.96 6.87 1.54
CA SER A 55 -9.08 7.23 2.43
C SER A 55 -8.93 6.70 3.86
N ALA A 56 -8.45 5.47 4.05
CA ALA A 56 -8.17 4.94 5.38
C ALA A 56 -6.95 5.60 6.01
N SER A 57 -5.92 5.92 5.22
CA SER A 57 -4.73 6.64 5.68
C SER A 57 -5.09 8.06 6.13
N THR A 58 -6.01 8.73 5.42
CA THR A 58 -6.55 10.05 5.78
C THR A 58 -7.26 10.00 7.14
N ARG A 59 -8.15 9.02 7.35
CA ARG A 59 -8.84 8.84 8.64
C ARG A 59 -7.87 8.55 9.77
N LEU A 60 -6.98 7.58 9.57
CA LEU A 60 -6.03 7.18 10.61
C LEU A 60 -5.04 8.32 10.96
N ALA A 61 -4.63 9.13 9.98
CA ALA A 61 -3.78 10.30 10.23
C ALA A 61 -4.46 11.32 11.16
N VAL A 62 -5.72 11.63 10.90
CA VAL A 62 -6.53 12.53 11.78
C VAL A 62 -6.71 11.90 13.17
N GLU A 63 -7.06 10.63 13.26
CA GLU A 63 -7.21 9.89 14.53
C GLU A 63 -5.93 9.91 15.38
N ARG A 64 -4.77 9.95 14.73
CA ARG A 64 -3.45 10.07 15.39
C ARG A 64 -3.02 11.50 15.70
N GLY A 65 -3.89 12.49 15.44
CA GLY A 65 -3.63 13.89 15.76
C GLY A 65 -2.65 14.58 14.81
N ILE A 66 -2.48 14.07 13.60
CA ILE A 66 -1.70 14.72 12.53
C ILE A 66 -2.48 15.95 12.04
N ASP A 67 -1.82 17.10 11.92
CA ASP A 67 -2.35 18.29 11.23
C ASP A 67 -2.36 18.03 9.72
N LEU A 68 -3.47 17.43 9.26
CA LEU A 68 -3.59 16.91 7.90
C LEU A 68 -4.26 17.92 6.97
N HIS A 69 -3.52 18.28 5.91
CA HIS A 69 -4.00 19.06 4.78
C HIS A 69 -4.21 18.13 3.58
N VAL A 70 -5.30 18.28 2.86
CA VAL A 70 -5.59 17.47 1.65
C VAL A 70 -5.84 18.39 0.48
N LEU A 71 -4.96 18.34 -0.53
CA LEU A 71 -5.12 19.02 -1.81
C LEU A 71 -5.85 18.09 -2.79
N ASN A 72 -7.04 18.51 -3.23
CA ASN A 72 -7.78 17.77 -4.25
C ASN A 72 -8.61 18.72 -5.14
N ARG A 73 -9.12 18.18 -6.26
CA ARG A 73 -9.95 18.93 -7.21
C ARG A 73 -11.43 18.99 -6.80
N GLY A 74 -11.82 18.29 -5.73
CA GLY A 74 -13.21 18.23 -5.29
C GLY A 74 -14.17 17.47 -6.23
N SER A 75 -13.65 16.70 -7.19
CA SER A 75 -14.45 16.01 -8.21
C SER A 75 -14.98 14.65 -7.81
N SER A 76 -14.54 14.08 -6.67
CA SER A 76 -14.96 12.75 -6.20
C SER A 76 -15.57 12.82 -4.81
N ASN A 77 -16.75 12.20 -4.66
CA ASN A 77 -17.46 12.06 -3.38
C ASN A 77 -17.47 10.61 -2.87
N ALA A 78 -16.72 9.70 -3.48
CA ALA A 78 -16.73 8.28 -3.10
C ALA A 78 -16.26 8.06 -1.65
N HIS A 79 -15.27 8.86 -1.22
CA HIS A 79 -14.74 8.84 0.14
C HIS A 79 -14.68 10.28 0.67
N PRO A 80 -15.70 10.74 1.40
CA PRO A 80 -15.68 12.07 2.00
C PRO A 80 -14.52 12.20 3.01
N LEU A 81 -13.92 13.39 3.04
CA LEU A 81 -12.88 13.68 4.02
C LEU A 81 -13.48 13.69 5.43
N PRO A 82 -12.80 13.13 6.44
CA PRO A 82 -13.27 13.18 7.81
C PRO A 82 -13.13 14.62 8.38
N ASP A 83 -13.87 14.88 9.44
CA ASP A 83 -13.70 16.09 10.23
C ASP A 83 -12.25 16.19 10.74
N GLY A 84 -11.72 17.40 10.83
CA GLY A 84 -10.33 17.65 11.27
C GLY A 84 -9.31 17.72 10.13
N VAL A 85 -9.71 17.47 8.87
CA VAL A 85 -8.86 17.69 7.70
C VAL A 85 -8.98 19.14 7.22
N THR A 86 -7.85 19.80 6.97
CA THR A 86 -7.80 21.06 6.23
C THR A 86 -7.90 20.76 4.72
N ALA A 87 -9.10 20.95 4.16
CA ALA A 87 -9.31 20.74 2.72
C ALA A 87 -8.80 21.92 1.91
N LEU A 88 -7.91 21.65 0.95
CA LEU A 88 -7.38 22.62 -0.01
C LEU A 88 -7.90 22.26 -1.40
N HIS A 89 -8.35 23.28 -2.14
CA HIS A 89 -8.84 23.05 -3.50
C HIS A 89 -7.79 23.46 -4.53
N GLY A 90 -7.38 22.53 -5.38
CA GLY A 90 -6.42 22.79 -6.43
C GLY A 90 -6.12 21.55 -7.28
N ASP A 91 -5.57 21.78 -8.46
CA ASP A 91 -5.07 20.72 -9.35
C ASP A 91 -3.55 20.65 -9.25
N ILE A 92 -3.01 19.53 -8.78
CA ILE A 92 -1.55 19.33 -8.68
C ILE A 92 -0.85 19.37 -10.06
N ARG A 93 -1.58 19.23 -11.15
CA ARG A 93 -1.06 19.30 -12.52
C ARG A 93 -1.02 20.74 -13.07
N ASP A 94 -1.55 21.69 -12.29
CA ASP A 94 -1.49 23.13 -12.56
C ASP A 94 -0.70 23.83 -11.46
N ALA A 95 0.53 24.23 -11.79
CA ALA A 95 1.46 24.87 -10.85
C ALA A 95 0.94 26.20 -10.28
N GLU A 96 0.10 26.95 -11.01
CA GLU A 96 -0.51 28.19 -10.51
C GLU A 96 -1.60 27.87 -9.50
N SER A 97 -2.44 26.88 -9.79
CA SER A 97 -3.46 26.37 -8.88
C SER A 97 -2.86 25.91 -7.56
N VAL A 98 -1.75 25.15 -7.63
CA VAL A 98 -1.05 24.66 -6.44
C VAL A 98 -0.44 25.81 -5.63
N ARG A 99 0.23 26.77 -6.28
CA ARG A 99 0.79 27.94 -5.58
C ARG A 99 -0.29 28.77 -4.91
N ALA A 100 -1.42 28.94 -5.54
CA ALA A 100 -2.57 29.64 -4.95
C ALA A 100 -3.13 28.91 -3.73
N ALA A 101 -3.20 27.56 -3.77
CA ALA A 101 -3.74 26.75 -2.68
C ALA A 101 -2.77 26.62 -1.50
N LEU A 102 -1.47 26.46 -1.76
CA LEU A 102 -0.47 26.18 -0.71
C LEU A 102 0.26 27.44 -0.21
N GLY A 103 0.33 28.52 -1.00
CA GLY A 103 1.14 29.72 -0.68
C GLY A 103 2.59 29.31 -0.36
N ASP A 104 3.13 29.86 0.72
CA ASP A 104 4.48 29.58 1.23
C ASP A 104 4.48 28.47 2.31
N SER A 105 3.44 27.66 2.40
CA SER A 105 3.34 26.62 3.42
C SER A 105 4.45 25.59 3.28
N GLU A 106 5.03 25.23 4.41
CA GLU A 106 5.95 24.11 4.58
C GLU A 106 5.25 22.97 5.30
N PHE A 107 5.73 21.74 5.05
CA PHE A 107 5.16 20.51 5.61
C PHE A 107 6.27 19.61 6.13
N ASP A 108 6.02 18.90 7.22
CA ASP A 108 6.92 17.86 7.71
C ASP A 108 6.94 16.66 6.75
N ALA A 109 5.79 16.35 6.14
CA ALA A 109 5.70 15.34 5.09
C ALA A 109 4.69 15.73 4.00
N VAL A 110 5.02 15.42 2.76
CA VAL A 110 4.12 15.53 1.60
C VAL A 110 3.95 14.14 1.00
N VAL A 111 2.72 13.73 0.73
CA VAL A 111 2.41 12.44 0.10
C VAL A 111 1.69 12.67 -1.21
N ASP A 112 2.23 12.18 -2.32
CA ASP A 112 1.51 12.18 -3.60
C ASP A 112 0.92 10.80 -3.90
N TRP A 113 -0.44 10.75 -3.84
CA TRP A 113 -1.25 9.57 -4.19
C TRP A 113 -1.59 9.50 -5.68
N VAL A 114 -1.30 10.55 -6.46
CA VAL A 114 -1.78 10.71 -7.83
C VAL A 114 -0.67 10.95 -8.85
N ALA A 115 0.60 10.82 -8.49
CA ALA A 115 1.71 10.82 -9.43
C ALA A 115 1.80 9.45 -10.13
N PHE A 116 1.74 9.46 -11.48
CA PHE A 116 1.73 8.24 -12.30
C PHE A 116 2.85 8.22 -13.35
N THR A 117 3.45 9.36 -13.66
CA THR A 117 4.49 9.46 -14.69
C THR A 117 5.72 10.21 -14.15
N PRO A 118 6.91 10.03 -14.75
CA PRO A 118 8.11 10.76 -14.35
C PRO A 118 7.97 12.28 -14.37
N GLU A 119 7.15 12.81 -15.30
CA GLU A 119 6.87 14.26 -15.42
C GLU A 119 6.15 14.77 -14.18
N HIS A 120 5.19 14.00 -13.64
CA HIS A 120 4.50 14.32 -12.40
C HIS A 120 5.50 14.45 -11.23
N VAL A 121 6.38 13.46 -11.11
CA VAL A 121 7.38 13.43 -10.03
C VAL A 121 8.39 14.56 -10.15
N ARG A 122 8.83 14.91 -11.38
CA ARG A 122 9.73 16.07 -11.59
C ARG A 122 9.07 17.37 -11.17
N ALA A 123 7.80 17.57 -11.53
CA ALA A 123 7.05 18.75 -11.12
C ALA A 123 6.90 18.83 -9.59
N ASP A 124 6.68 17.69 -8.93
CA ASP A 124 6.62 17.63 -7.46
C ASP A 124 7.98 17.95 -6.82
N ILE A 125 9.08 17.44 -7.36
CA ILE A 125 10.43 17.76 -6.88
C ILE A 125 10.68 19.26 -6.96
N ASP A 126 10.37 19.90 -8.10
CA ASP A 126 10.52 21.34 -8.31
C ASP A 126 9.65 22.15 -7.32
N LEU A 127 8.44 21.66 -7.02
CA LEU A 127 7.48 22.32 -6.13
C LEU A 127 7.86 22.20 -4.65
N PHE A 128 8.34 21.04 -4.22
CA PHE A 128 8.52 20.71 -2.80
C PHE A 128 9.97 20.75 -2.33
N THR A 129 10.95 20.99 -3.19
CA THR A 129 12.35 21.21 -2.78
C THR A 129 12.44 22.39 -1.83
N GLY A 130 12.97 22.14 -0.62
CA GLY A 130 13.08 23.12 0.46
C GLY A 130 11.76 23.43 1.20
N ARG A 131 10.66 22.75 0.86
CA ARG A 131 9.32 22.97 1.46
C ARG A 131 8.78 21.75 2.22
N THR A 132 9.49 20.64 2.18
CA THR A 132 9.13 19.45 2.96
C THR A 132 10.37 18.77 3.53
N ALA A 133 10.21 18.18 4.72
CA ALA A 133 11.25 17.34 5.33
C ALA A 133 11.18 15.87 4.85
N GLN A 134 10.04 15.44 4.28
CA GLN A 134 9.84 14.13 3.67
C GLN A 134 8.87 14.24 2.49
N TYR A 135 9.22 13.65 1.35
CA TYR A 135 8.29 13.45 0.23
C TYR A 135 8.02 11.96 0.05
N VAL A 136 6.77 11.55 0.15
CA VAL A 136 6.37 10.14 0.03
C VAL A 136 5.66 9.92 -1.31
N PHE A 137 6.27 9.09 -2.14
CA PHE A 137 5.73 8.67 -3.43
C PHE A 137 5.02 7.32 -3.30
N ILE A 138 3.77 7.26 -3.75
CA ILE A 138 3.03 5.99 -3.84
C ILE A 138 3.30 5.35 -5.19
N SER A 139 4.19 4.37 -5.18
CA SER A 139 4.54 3.50 -6.30
C SER A 139 3.55 2.33 -6.42
N SER A 140 4.04 1.16 -6.78
CA SER A 140 3.25 -0.07 -6.89
C SER A 140 4.16 -1.30 -6.72
N ALA A 141 3.65 -2.35 -6.10
CA ALA A 141 4.32 -3.65 -6.08
C ALA A 141 4.45 -4.29 -7.48
N SER A 142 3.63 -3.88 -8.45
CA SER A 142 3.78 -4.32 -9.86
C SER A 142 5.06 -3.79 -10.53
N ALA A 143 5.79 -2.87 -9.90
CA ALA A 143 7.11 -2.44 -10.34
C ALA A 143 8.19 -3.52 -10.18
N TYR A 144 8.01 -4.45 -9.24
CA TYR A 144 8.96 -5.55 -9.06
C TYR A 144 9.09 -6.42 -10.31
N GLN A 145 10.21 -7.09 -10.43
CA GLN A 145 10.50 -7.95 -11.57
C GLN A 145 9.37 -8.96 -11.81
N THR A 146 8.80 -8.92 -13.01
CA THR A 146 7.75 -9.82 -13.47
C THR A 146 8.25 -10.61 -14.69
N PRO A 147 8.21 -11.95 -14.66
CA PRO A 147 7.91 -12.80 -13.51
C PRO A 147 8.94 -12.67 -12.39
N PRO A 148 8.57 -12.85 -11.11
CA PRO A 148 9.51 -12.84 -10.00
C PRO A 148 10.43 -14.06 -10.07
N GLN A 149 11.73 -13.84 -9.88
CA GLN A 149 12.69 -14.95 -9.83
C GLN A 149 12.70 -15.66 -8.47
N ARG A 150 12.19 -14.98 -7.45
CA ARG A 150 12.21 -15.46 -6.07
C ARG A 150 11.00 -14.94 -5.32
N VAL A 151 10.39 -15.79 -4.52
CA VAL A 151 9.39 -15.44 -3.51
C VAL A 151 9.88 -15.92 -2.14
N PRO A 152 9.59 -15.20 -1.05
CA PRO A 152 8.87 -13.93 -1.06
C PRO A 152 9.67 -12.80 -1.71
N VAL A 153 8.94 -11.82 -2.27
CA VAL A 153 9.48 -10.58 -2.81
C VAL A 153 9.92 -9.69 -1.64
N VAL A 154 11.09 -9.07 -1.77
CA VAL A 154 11.64 -8.09 -0.83
C VAL A 154 11.95 -6.78 -1.56
N GLU A 155 12.15 -5.68 -0.83
CA GLU A 155 12.34 -4.36 -1.45
C GLU A 155 13.59 -4.25 -2.33
N SER A 156 14.59 -5.12 -2.11
CA SER A 156 15.78 -5.23 -2.97
C SER A 156 15.57 -6.09 -4.23
N THR A 157 14.39 -6.68 -4.42
CA THR A 157 14.05 -7.36 -5.68
C THR A 157 14.16 -6.37 -6.82
N PRO A 158 14.84 -6.72 -7.95
CA PRO A 158 14.96 -5.83 -9.09
C PRO A 158 13.60 -5.31 -9.60
N LEU A 159 13.60 -4.11 -10.15
CA LEU A 159 12.41 -3.53 -10.78
C LEU A 159 12.46 -3.80 -12.28
N ARG A 160 11.43 -4.48 -12.81
CA ARG A 160 11.33 -4.78 -14.24
C ARG A 160 9.94 -5.28 -14.59
N ASN A 161 9.24 -4.60 -15.48
CA ASN A 161 7.95 -5.07 -16.00
C ASN A 161 7.87 -4.86 -17.53
N PRO A 162 8.07 -5.92 -18.33
CA PRO A 162 8.03 -5.79 -19.80
C PRO A 162 6.61 -5.72 -20.37
N PHE A 163 5.58 -6.06 -19.58
CA PHE A 163 4.22 -6.26 -20.07
C PHE A 163 3.31 -5.04 -19.87
N TRP A 164 3.47 -4.29 -18.77
CA TRP A 164 2.51 -3.28 -18.36
C TRP A 164 3.13 -1.88 -18.31
N GLN A 165 2.56 -0.93 -19.11
CA GLN A 165 3.08 0.43 -19.17
C GLN A 165 2.99 1.16 -17.83
N TYR A 166 1.87 0.99 -17.11
CA TYR A 166 1.71 1.55 -15.76
C TYR A 166 2.89 1.21 -14.83
N SER A 167 3.31 -0.06 -14.83
CA SER A 167 4.43 -0.50 -13.98
C SER A 167 5.76 0.10 -14.44
N ARG A 168 5.97 0.23 -15.77
CA ARG A 168 7.16 0.91 -16.30
C ARG A 168 7.21 2.37 -15.91
N ASP A 169 6.06 3.06 -15.95
CA ASP A 169 5.97 4.46 -15.54
C ASP A 169 6.25 4.62 -14.04
N LYS A 170 5.75 3.71 -13.20
CA LYS A 170 6.08 3.70 -11.77
C LYS A 170 7.58 3.45 -11.51
N ILE A 171 8.21 2.52 -12.25
CA ILE A 171 9.66 2.30 -12.19
C ILE A 171 10.42 3.58 -12.55
N ALA A 172 10.04 4.22 -13.66
CA ALA A 172 10.68 5.46 -14.11
C ALA A 172 10.48 6.62 -13.10
N CYS A 173 9.35 6.69 -12.40
CA CYS A 173 9.14 7.62 -11.29
C CYS A 173 10.14 7.37 -10.14
N GLU A 174 10.32 6.11 -9.76
CA GLU A 174 11.26 5.73 -8.70
C GLU A 174 12.70 6.08 -9.10
N ASP A 175 13.11 5.86 -10.35
CA ASP A 175 14.43 6.23 -10.86
C ASP A 175 14.70 7.73 -10.75
N VAL A 176 13.70 8.57 -11.07
CA VAL A 176 13.77 10.03 -10.89
C VAL A 176 13.98 10.40 -9.42
N LEU A 177 13.22 9.80 -8.50
CA LEU A 177 13.33 10.09 -7.07
C LEU A 177 14.66 9.63 -6.47
N VAL A 178 15.11 8.42 -6.84
CA VAL A 178 16.41 7.90 -6.41
C VAL A 178 17.56 8.80 -6.89
N THR A 179 17.48 9.29 -8.13
CA THR A 179 18.45 10.24 -8.68
C THR A 179 18.41 11.56 -7.92
N ALA A 180 17.23 12.14 -7.69
CA ALA A 180 17.08 13.39 -6.94
C ALA A 180 17.59 13.27 -5.51
N TYR A 181 17.34 12.15 -4.83
CA TYR A 181 17.90 11.89 -3.51
C TYR A 181 19.43 11.85 -3.52
N ARG A 182 20.05 11.17 -4.49
CA ARG A 182 21.51 11.03 -4.59
C ARG A 182 22.20 12.34 -4.96
N ASP A 183 21.63 13.10 -5.87
CA ASP A 183 22.28 14.27 -6.46
C ASP A 183 22.04 15.55 -5.65
N THR A 184 20.85 15.69 -5.06
CA THR A 184 20.44 16.93 -4.37
C THR A 184 20.02 16.74 -2.91
N GLY A 185 19.91 15.50 -2.44
CA GLY A 185 19.39 15.20 -1.10
C GLY A 185 17.87 15.36 -0.98
N PHE A 186 17.11 15.35 -2.09
CA PHE A 186 15.66 15.43 -2.03
C PHE A 186 15.09 14.31 -1.15
N PRO A 187 14.28 14.60 -0.11
CA PRO A 187 13.99 13.67 0.98
C PRO A 187 12.90 12.64 0.61
N ALA A 188 13.12 11.87 -0.43
CA ALA A 188 12.15 10.92 -0.96
C ALA A 188 12.03 9.64 -0.10
N THR A 189 10.80 9.19 0.09
CA THR A 189 10.44 7.85 0.57
C THR A 189 9.53 7.20 -0.47
N ILE A 190 9.78 5.95 -0.84
CA ILE A 190 8.98 5.23 -1.83
C ILE A 190 8.13 4.19 -1.12
N VAL A 191 6.83 4.15 -1.41
CA VAL A 191 5.91 3.14 -0.88
C VAL A 191 5.31 2.33 -2.02
N ARG A 192 5.44 1.01 -1.97
CA ARG A 192 4.93 0.06 -2.97
C ARG A 192 3.76 -0.75 -2.38
N PRO A 193 2.50 -0.30 -2.50
CA PRO A 193 1.35 -1.10 -2.11
C PRO A 193 1.20 -2.32 -3.04
N SER A 194 0.73 -3.44 -2.49
CA SER A 194 0.18 -4.54 -3.29
C SER A 194 -1.22 -4.16 -3.82
N HIS A 195 -1.99 -5.12 -4.29
CA HIS A 195 -3.38 -4.87 -4.69
C HIS A 195 -4.23 -4.47 -3.48
N THR A 196 -4.26 -3.18 -3.21
CA THR A 196 -5.01 -2.60 -2.09
C THR A 196 -6.44 -2.34 -2.52
N TYR A 197 -7.39 -2.71 -1.67
CA TYR A 197 -8.82 -2.60 -1.93
C TYR A 197 -9.56 -2.05 -0.71
N ASP A 198 -10.78 -1.57 -0.95
CA ASP A 198 -11.79 -1.25 0.06
C ASP A 198 -13.16 -1.75 -0.39
N ARG A 199 -14.20 -1.43 0.37
CA ARG A 199 -15.58 -1.83 0.04
C ARG A 199 -16.08 -1.33 -1.32
N THR A 200 -15.46 -0.31 -1.92
CA THR A 200 -15.89 0.27 -3.20
C THR A 200 -15.22 -0.36 -4.42
N LEU A 201 -14.17 -1.16 -4.21
CA LEU A 201 -13.38 -1.80 -5.25
C LEU A 201 -13.43 -3.31 -5.13
N VAL A 202 -14.03 -3.99 -6.10
CA VAL A 202 -13.94 -5.45 -6.21
C VAL A 202 -12.56 -5.81 -6.78
N PRO A 203 -11.66 -6.45 -6.01
CA PRO A 203 -10.29 -6.74 -6.45
C PRO A 203 -10.22 -8.04 -7.27
N PHE A 204 -11.09 -8.14 -8.26
CA PHE A 204 -11.22 -9.28 -9.17
C PHE A 204 -11.49 -8.77 -10.58
N ASP A 205 -10.96 -9.46 -11.58
CA ASP A 205 -11.14 -9.05 -12.97
C ASP A 205 -12.64 -9.10 -13.35
N GLY A 206 -13.10 -7.99 -13.92
CA GLY A 206 -14.52 -7.78 -14.16
C GLY A 206 -15.23 -6.94 -13.09
N GLY A 207 -14.61 -6.73 -11.94
CA GLY A 207 -15.22 -5.92 -10.88
C GLY A 207 -16.60 -6.44 -10.47
N TRP A 208 -17.59 -5.53 -10.33
CA TRP A 208 -18.97 -5.94 -10.00
C TRP A 208 -19.61 -6.82 -11.07
N THR A 209 -19.21 -6.71 -12.35
CA THR A 209 -19.70 -7.59 -13.41
C THR A 209 -19.48 -9.06 -13.08
N ALA A 210 -18.32 -9.42 -12.52
CA ALA A 210 -18.05 -10.79 -12.11
C ALA A 210 -18.97 -11.25 -10.97
N VAL A 211 -19.21 -10.40 -9.97
CA VAL A 211 -20.12 -10.71 -8.85
C VAL A 211 -21.57 -10.89 -9.34
N GLU A 212 -22.00 -10.03 -10.25
CA GLU A 212 -23.36 -10.13 -10.84
C GLU A 212 -23.51 -11.41 -11.68
N ARG A 213 -22.48 -11.79 -12.46
CA ARG A 213 -22.45 -13.07 -13.18
C ARG A 213 -22.60 -14.25 -12.22
N MET A 214 -21.86 -14.25 -11.12
CA MET A 214 -21.96 -15.30 -10.08
C MET A 214 -23.39 -15.39 -9.54
N ARG A 215 -24.04 -14.25 -9.24
CA ARG A 215 -25.43 -14.20 -8.76
C ARG A 215 -26.46 -14.71 -9.78
N GLN A 216 -26.17 -14.53 -11.07
CA GLN A 216 -27.00 -15.04 -12.16
C GLN A 216 -26.72 -16.52 -12.47
N GLY A 217 -25.80 -17.18 -11.74
CA GLY A 217 -25.38 -18.56 -12.00
C GLY A 217 -24.54 -18.73 -13.27
N LYS A 218 -24.04 -17.63 -13.85
CA LYS A 218 -23.10 -17.66 -14.97
C LYS A 218 -21.69 -18.01 -14.47
N GLU A 219 -20.88 -18.54 -15.37
CA GLU A 219 -19.47 -18.77 -15.14
C GLU A 219 -18.68 -17.45 -15.12
N VAL A 220 -17.61 -17.43 -14.32
CA VAL A 220 -16.60 -16.37 -14.31
C VAL A 220 -15.25 -16.87 -14.81
N VAL A 221 -14.52 -15.99 -15.48
CA VAL A 221 -13.19 -16.28 -16.00
C VAL A 221 -12.16 -16.07 -14.92
N VAL A 222 -11.33 -17.09 -14.67
CA VAL A 222 -10.11 -16.99 -13.87
C VAL A 222 -8.92 -17.32 -14.81
N HIS A 223 -7.91 -16.47 -14.77
CA HIS A 223 -6.73 -16.63 -15.63
C HIS A 223 -5.83 -17.81 -15.20
N GLY A 224 -5.14 -18.40 -16.18
CA GLY A 224 -4.27 -19.55 -15.96
C GLY A 224 -5.06 -20.75 -15.45
N ASP A 225 -4.59 -21.39 -14.41
CA ASP A 225 -5.29 -22.44 -13.65
C ASP A 225 -5.87 -21.92 -12.32
N GLY A 226 -5.78 -20.62 -12.09
CA GLY A 226 -6.25 -19.97 -10.89
C GLY A 226 -5.42 -20.23 -9.63
N THR A 227 -4.26 -20.88 -9.74
CA THR A 227 -3.43 -21.27 -8.57
C THR A 227 -2.30 -20.30 -8.25
N SER A 228 -2.04 -19.27 -9.08
CA SER A 228 -1.07 -18.24 -8.73
C SER A 228 -1.51 -17.52 -7.45
N LEU A 229 -0.54 -17.32 -6.53
CA LEU A 229 -0.78 -16.69 -5.24
C LEU A 229 -0.81 -15.16 -5.39
N TRP A 230 -1.78 -14.54 -4.75
CA TRP A 230 -1.98 -13.11 -4.81
C TRP A 230 -2.19 -12.50 -3.44
N THR A 231 -1.56 -11.34 -3.21
CA THR A 231 -1.66 -10.63 -1.93
C THR A 231 -2.62 -9.44 -2.06
N LEU A 232 -3.82 -9.60 -1.48
CA LEU A 232 -4.81 -8.53 -1.35
C LEU A 232 -4.64 -7.84 0.00
N THR A 233 -4.51 -6.51 -0.01
CA THR A 233 -4.33 -5.73 1.21
C THR A 233 -5.53 -4.81 1.43
N HIS A 234 -6.25 -5.00 2.54
CA HIS A 234 -7.33 -4.08 2.90
C HIS A 234 -6.77 -2.68 3.19
N HIS A 235 -7.42 -1.61 2.70
CA HIS A 235 -6.92 -0.25 2.83
C HIS A 235 -6.69 0.20 4.28
N ALA A 236 -7.48 -0.32 5.22
CA ALA A 236 -7.28 -0.02 6.64
C ALA A 236 -5.99 -0.69 7.19
N ASP A 237 -5.64 -1.88 6.72
CA ASP A 237 -4.37 -2.52 7.08
C ASP A 237 -3.19 -1.81 6.42
N PHE A 238 -3.33 -1.39 5.16
CA PHE A 238 -2.33 -0.53 4.52
C PHE A 238 -2.07 0.74 5.35
N ALA A 239 -3.12 1.42 5.82
CA ALA A 239 -2.99 2.63 6.63
C ALA A 239 -2.21 2.40 7.93
N LYS A 240 -2.35 1.23 8.59
CA LYS A 240 -1.59 0.89 9.81
C LYS A 240 -0.08 0.85 9.58
N GLY A 241 0.36 0.38 8.41
CA GLY A 241 1.78 0.39 8.04
C GLY A 241 2.26 1.74 7.52
N PHE A 242 1.38 2.46 6.82
CA PHE A 242 1.72 3.69 6.10
C PHE A 242 1.83 4.93 7.01
N VAL A 243 0.82 5.18 7.86
CA VAL A 243 0.77 6.41 8.65
C VAL A 243 1.97 6.58 9.60
N PRO A 244 2.51 5.52 10.22
CA PRO A 244 3.72 5.64 11.03
C PRO A 244 5.00 5.99 10.25
N LEU A 245 5.02 5.86 8.92
CA LEU A 245 6.16 6.27 8.10
C LEU A 245 6.23 7.79 7.90
N LEU A 246 5.12 8.51 8.14
CA LEU A 246 5.04 9.96 7.96
C LEU A 246 5.94 10.67 8.98
N GLY A 247 6.83 11.52 8.49
CA GLY A 247 7.81 12.23 9.31
C GLY A 247 8.90 11.33 9.92
N HIS A 248 8.99 10.06 9.51
CA HIS A 248 9.95 9.13 10.08
C HIS A 248 11.32 9.22 9.36
N PRO A 249 12.38 9.77 9.99
CA PRO A 249 13.62 10.09 9.28
C PRO A 249 14.38 8.88 8.72
N ARG A 250 14.17 7.67 9.28
CA ARG A 250 14.82 6.43 8.80
C ARG A 250 14.23 5.88 7.51
N THR A 251 13.18 6.52 6.97
CA THR A 251 12.54 6.08 5.72
C THR A 251 13.01 6.87 4.50
N ILE A 252 13.70 8.00 4.73
CA ILE A 252 14.21 8.87 3.67
C ILE A 252 15.31 8.17 2.87
N GLY A 253 15.23 8.23 1.55
CA GLY A 253 16.14 7.58 0.62
C GLY A 253 15.88 6.08 0.45
N ASP A 254 14.77 5.55 0.97
CA ASP A 254 14.48 4.12 0.98
C ASP A 254 13.06 3.79 0.45
N ALA A 255 12.84 2.51 0.13
CA ALA A 255 11.58 2.01 -0.36
C ALA A 255 11.01 0.95 0.61
N PHE A 256 9.68 0.92 0.74
CA PHE A 256 8.93 -0.03 1.57
C PHE A 256 7.73 -0.55 0.81
N HIS A 257 7.49 -1.85 0.79
CA HIS A 257 6.18 -2.34 0.45
C HIS A 257 5.33 -2.50 1.72
N ILE A 258 4.02 -2.32 1.56
CA ILE A 258 3.04 -2.49 2.63
C ILE A 258 1.96 -3.41 2.12
N THR A 259 1.94 -4.64 2.64
CA THR A 259 1.08 -5.70 2.14
C THR A 259 0.46 -6.51 3.27
N SER A 260 -0.63 -7.21 2.98
CA SER A 260 -1.09 -8.30 3.87
C SER A 260 -0.03 -9.39 3.94
N ASP A 261 -0.07 -10.19 5.00
CA ASP A 261 0.70 -11.44 5.10
C ASP A 261 -0.06 -12.63 4.47
N ASP A 262 -1.36 -12.45 4.17
CA ASP A 262 -2.17 -13.47 3.51
C ASP A 262 -1.92 -13.48 2.01
N ALA A 263 -1.77 -14.68 1.46
CA ALA A 263 -1.68 -14.91 0.03
C ALA A 263 -2.73 -15.96 -0.38
N LEU A 264 -3.63 -15.57 -1.26
CA LEU A 264 -4.72 -16.41 -1.75
C LEU A 264 -4.48 -16.78 -3.20
N THR A 265 -4.95 -17.96 -3.61
CA THR A 265 -5.07 -18.27 -5.03
C THR A 265 -6.22 -17.48 -5.66
N TRP A 266 -6.18 -17.27 -6.97
CA TRP A 266 -7.28 -16.60 -7.66
C TRP A 266 -8.59 -17.38 -7.59
N ASN A 267 -8.52 -18.71 -7.49
CA ASN A 267 -9.69 -19.55 -7.23
C ASN A 267 -10.30 -19.21 -5.86
N GLN A 268 -9.48 -19.13 -4.80
CA GLN A 268 -9.97 -18.75 -3.46
C GLN A 268 -10.54 -17.33 -3.42
N ILE A 269 -9.95 -16.39 -4.18
CA ILE A 269 -10.49 -15.02 -4.29
C ILE A 269 -11.89 -15.04 -4.94
N ALA A 270 -12.07 -15.78 -6.04
CA ALA A 270 -13.37 -15.93 -6.68
C ALA A 270 -14.39 -16.61 -5.76
N GLU A 271 -14.01 -17.68 -5.07
CA GLU A 271 -14.84 -18.40 -4.11
C GLU A 271 -15.27 -17.52 -2.92
N ALA A 272 -14.34 -16.70 -2.38
CA ALA A 272 -14.64 -15.77 -1.29
C ALA A 272 -15.68 -14.70 -1.71
N LEU A 273 -15.56 -14.16 -2.93
CA LEU A 273 -16.54 -13.21 -3.48
C LEU A 273 -17.90 -13.87 -3.71
N ALA A 274 -17.92 -15.08 -4.27
CA ALA A 274 -19.16 -15.83 -4.49
C ALA A 274 -19.86 -16.16 -3.16
N PHE A 275 -19.10 -16.63 -2.17
CA PHE A 275 -19.61 -16.90 -0.82
C PHE A 275 -20.20 -15.63 -0.18
N ALA A 276 -19.52 -14.50 -0.28
CA ALA A 276 -20.02 -13.21 0.20
C ALA A 276 -21.32 -12.79 -0.53
N ALA A 277 -21.43 -13.10 -1.83
CA ALA A 277 -22.62 -12.85 -2.64
C ALA A 277 -23.78 -13.85 -2.40
N GLY A 278 -23.57 -14.88 -1.57
CA GLY A 278 -24.57 -15.91 -1.22
C GLY A 278 -24.74 -16.98 -2.30
N VAL A 279 -23.74 -17.20 -3.14
CA VAL A 279 -23.75 -18.16 -4.26
C VAL A 279 -22.47 -18.98 -4.33
N GLU A 280 -22.41 -19.97 -5.20
CA GLU A 280 -21.20 -20.73 -5.53
C GLU A 280 -20.53 -20.16 -6.78
N ALA A 281 -19.20 -20.12 -6.81
CA ALA A 281 -18.44 -19.72 -7.99
C ALA A 281 -18.43 -20.86 -9.02
N ARG A 282 -18.81 -20.54 -10.26
CA ARG A 282 -18.62 -21.41 -11.42
C ARG A 282 -17.47 -20.86 -12.22
N ILE A 283 -16.29 -21.47 -12.07
CA ILE A 283 -15.04 -20.96 -12.62
C ILE A 283 -14.73 -21.66 -13.94
N VAL A 284 -14.36 -20.87 -14.95
CA VAL A 284 -13.72 -21.35 -16.18
C VAL A 284 -12.30 -20.78 -16.24
N HIS A 285 -11.33 -21.67 -16.31
CA HIS A 285 -9.93 -21.30 -16.41
C HIS A 285 -9.54 -21.00 -17.86
N VAL A 286 -8.97 -19.82 -18.07
CA VAL A 286 -8.56 -19.35 -19.41
C VAL A 286 -7.09 -18.95 -19.39
N PRO A 287 -6.25 -19.45 -20.30
CA PRO A 287 -4.84 -19.04 -20.38
C PRO A 287 -4.70 -17.51 -20.46
N SER A 288 -3.78 -16.93 -19.67
CA SER A 288 -3.56 -15.48 -19.63
C SER A 288 -3.25 -14.89 -21.01
N ASP A 289 -2.51 -15.61 -21.86
CA ASP A 289 -2.21 -15.19 -23.24
C ASP A 289 -3.48 -15.15 -24.12
N ALA A 290 -4.43 -16.04 -23.90
CA ALA A 290 -5.69 -16.06 -24.62
C ALA A 290 -6.58 -14.86 -24.21
N ILE A 291 -6.59 -14.54 -22.92
CA ILE A 291 -7.27 -13.32 -22.42
C ILE A 291 -6.59 -12.08 -23.02
N ALA A 292 -5.26 -12.03 -23.04
CA ALA A 292 -4.50 -10.92 -23.59
C ALA A 292 -4.72 -10.75 -25.11
N ALA A 293 -4.92 -11.85 -25.84
CA ALA A 293 -5.26 -11.78 -27.27
C ALA A 293 -6.69 -11.24 -27.51
N ALA A 294 -7.63 -11.56 -26.61
CA ALA A 294 -9.02 -11.10 -26.69
C ALA A 294 -9.20 -9.65 -26.19
N ASP A 295 -8.47 -9.27 -25.13
CA ASP A 295 -8.45 -7.93 -24.56
C ASP A 295 -7.03 -7.58 -24.10
N PRO A 296 -6.26 -6.80 -24.90
CA PRO A 296 -4.91 -6.40 -24.56
C PRO A 296 -4.79 -5.57 -23.26
N ALA A 297 -5.83 -4.81 -22.91
CA ALA A 297 -5.81 -4.00 -21.69
C ALA A 297 -5.95 -4.88 -20.44
N TRP A 298 -6.84 -5.86 -20.47
CA TRP A 298 -6.94 -6.89 -19.43
C TRP A 298 -5.65 -7.72 -19.37
N GLY A 299 -5.18 -8.17 -20.53
CA GLY A 299 -3.94 -8.95 -20.64
C GLY A 299 -2.70 -8.27 -20.07
N ALA A 300 -2.56 -6.96 -20.25
CA ALA A 300 -1.42 -6.22 -19.69
C ALA A 300 -1.36 -6.30 -18.16
N GLY A 301 -2.50 -6.17 -17.48
CA GLY A 301 -2.60 -6.33 -16.02
C GLY A 301 -2.38 -7.78 -15.56
N LEU A 302 -2.77 -8.76 -16.38
CA LEU A 302 -2.52 -10.17 -16.07
C LEU A 302 -1.05 -10.53 -16.22
N LEU A 303 -0.50 -10.36 -17.41
CA LEU A 303 0.88 -10.75 -17.74
C LEU A 303 1.91 -9.92 -16.97
N GLY A 304 1.58 -8.66 -16.70
CA GLY A 304 2.44 -7.73 -15.97
C GLY A 304 2.34 -7.85 -14.45
N ASP A 305 1.38 -8.61 -13.92
CA ASP A 305 1.13 -8.63 -12.48
C ASP A 305 0.52 -9.98 -12.03
N LYS A 306 -0.78 -10.21 -12.27
CA LYS A 306 -1.61 -11.21 -11.62
C LYS A 306 -1.32 -12.67 -12.03
N ALA A 307 -0.77 -12.89 -13.23
CA ALA A 307 -0.49 -14.24 -13.76
C ALA A 307 0.62 -14.99 -12.99
N HIS A 308 1.38 -14.28 -12.15
CA HIS A 308 2.49 -14.84 -11.38
C HIS A 308 2.24 -14.70 -9.88
N SER A 309 2.71 -15.70 -9.11
CA SER A 309 2.62 -15.63 -7.65
C SER A 309 3.43 -14.45 -7.09
N MET A 310 2.77 -13.57 -6.32
CA MET A 310 3.35 -12.42 -5.68
C MET A 310 3.05 -12.47 -4.18
N VAL A 311 4.05 -12.94 -3.42
CA VAL A 311 4.02 -13.02 -1.94
C VAL A 311 5.17 -12.15 -1.43
N PHE A 312 4.94 -11.38 -0.39
CA PHE A 312 5.85 -10.33 0.08
C PHE A 312 6.37 -10.61 1.49
N ASP A 313 7.57 -10.11 1.79
CA ASP A 313 8.16 -10.15 3.13
C ASP A 313 8.16 -8.74 3.75
N ASN A 314 7.25 -8.49 4.68
CA ASN A 314 7.11 -7.21 5.38
C ASN A 314 8.17 -6.97 6.49
N SER A 315 9.24 -7.76 6.57
CA SER A 315 10.26 -7.63 7.63
C SER A 315 10.92 -6.26 7.65
N LYS A 316 11.15 -5.65 6.49
CA LYS A 316 11.71 -4.30 6.40
C LYS A 316 10.76 -3.27 6.98
N LEU A 317 9.49 -3.29 6.61
CA LEU A 317 8.46 -2.41 7.19
C LEU A 317 8.43 -2.58 8.72
N ARG A 318 8.40 -3.81 9.23
CA ARG A 318 8.38 -4.10 10.67
C ARG A 318 9.64 -3.64 11.41
N SER A 319 10.76 -3.44 10.72
CA SER A 319 11.97 -2.88 11.33
C SER A 319 11.82 -1.39 11.70
N VAL A 320 10.88 -0.68 11.10
CA VAL A 320 10.55 0.73 11.38
C VAL A 320 9.17 0.92 11.99
N VAL A 321 8.24 -0.01 11.75
CA VAL A 321 6.88 -0.05 12.30
C VAL A 321 6.65 -1.43 12.94
N PRO A 322 7.25 -1.70 14.12
CA PRO A 322 7.22 -3.03 14.74
C PRO A 322 5.81 -3.55 15.05
N GLU A 323 4.86 -2.65 15.30
CA GLU A 323 3.46 -2.95 15.59
C GLU A 323 2.63 -3.29 14.34
N PHE A 324 3.20 -3.17 13.14
CA PHE A 324 2.46 -3.44 11.91
C PHE A 324 1.99 -4.90 11.83
N THR A 325 0.69 -5.06 11.74
CA THR A 325 0.01 -6.34 11.50
C THR A 325 -1.22 -6.10 10.63
N ALA A 326 -1.32 -6.78 9.50
CA ALA A 326 -2.53 -6.86 8.71
C ALA A 326 -3.51 -7.84 9.41
N THR A 327 -4.72 -7.38 9.71
CA THR A 327 -5.68 -8.14 10.53
C THR A 327 -7.01 -8.38 9.84
N ILE A 328 -7.20 -7.86 8.63
CA ILE A 328 -8.46 -7.96 7.89
C ILE A 328 -8.27 -8.96 6.75
N PRO A 329 -8.74 -10.21 6.91
CA PRO A 329 -8.66 -11.22 5.86
C PRO A 329 -9.60 -10.86 4.71
N PHE A 330 -9.30 -11.37 3.51
CA PHE A 330 -10.08 -11.01 2.32
C PHE A 330 -11.55 -11.45 2.40
N GLU A 331 -11.85 -12.55 3.08
CA GLU A 331 -13.23 -13.02 3.28
C GLU A 331 -14.09 -11.98 4.04
N GLN A 332 -13.47 -11.21 4.95
CA GLN A 332 -14.16 -10.08 5.59
C GLN A 332 -14.34 -8.95 4.58
N GLY A 333 -13.30 -8.58 3.85
CA GLY A 333 -13.36 -7.53 2.84
C GLY A 333 -14.36 -7.85 1.72
N ALA A 334 -14.46 -9.10 1.29
CA ALA A 334 -15.45 -9.55 0.30
C ALA A 334 -16.90 -9.30 0.79
N ARG A 335 -17.18 -9.58 2.08
CA ARG A 335 -18.50 -9.26 2.68
C ARG A 335 -18.77 -7.75 2.73
N GLU A 336 -17.76 -6.96 3.07
CA GLU A 336 -17.87 -5.49 3.08
C GLU A 336 -18.16 -4.94 1.68
N ILE A 337 -17.49 -5.47 0.65
CA ILE A 337 -17.70 -5.10 -0.76
C ILE A 337 -19.15 -5.41 -1.17
N VAL A 338 -19.59 -6.64 -0.94
CA VAL A 338 -20.93 -7.06 -1.35
C VAL A 338 -22.01 -6.28 -0.61
N ALA A 339 -21.87 -6.11 0.71
CA ALA A 339 -22.81 -5.34 1.52
C ALA A 339 -22.94 -3.89 1.03
N TRP A 340 -21.81 -3.23 0.76
CA TRP A 340 -21.79 -1.85 0.29
C TRP A 340 -22.48 -1.69 -1.08
N HIS A 341 -22.26 -2.63 -2.02
CA HIS A 341 -22.93 -2.59 -3.31
C HIS A 341 -24.42 -2.89 -3.18
N ASP A 342 -24.82 -3.73 -2.23
CA ASP A 342 -26.22 -4.10 -2.01
C ASP A 342 -27.07 -2.97 -1.41
N GLU A 343 -26.44 -2.04 -0.69
CA GLU A 343 -27.12 -0.86 -0.14
C GLU A 343 -27.68 0.08 -1.22
N ASP A 344 -27.07 0.11 -2.41
CA ASP A 344 -27.47 1.04 -3.48
C ASP A 344 -27.36 0.37 -4.86
N PRO A 345 -28.49 0.16 -5.57
CA PRO A 345 -28.47 -0.40 -6.93
C PRO A 345 -27.59 0.38 -7.93
N ALA A 346 -27.39 1.70 -7.73
CA ALA A 346 -26.57 2.51 -8.60
C ALA A 346 -25.07 2.14 -8.54
N ARG A 347 -24.64 1.44 -7.48
CA ARG A 347 -23.26 0.94 -7.32
C ARG A 347 -23.02 -0.37 -8.08
N LYS A 348 -24.08 -1.08 -8.49
CA LYS A 348 -24.01 -2.39 -9.17
C LYS A 348 -23.84 -2.21 -10.67
N GLN A 349 -22.73 -1.58 -11.07
CA GLN A 349 -22.46 -1.30 -12.47
C GLN A 349 -21.92 -2.54 -13.19
N VAL A 350 -22.63 -2.99 -14.21
CA VAL A 350 -22.22 -4.09 -15.09
C VAL A 350 -21.66 -3.54 -16.38
N ASP A 351 -20.43 -3.93 -16.71
CA ASP A 351 -19.83 -3.66 -18.02
C ASP A 351 -20.32 -4.69 -19.04
N ALA A 352 -21.26 -4.28 -19.89
CA ALA A 352 -21.86 -5.16 -20.89
C ALA A 352 -20.84 -5.69 -21.92
N ARG A 353 -19.80 -4.91 -22.27
CA ARG A 353 -18.73 -5.35 -23.17
C ARG A 353 -17.93 -6.48 -22.52
N LEU A 354 -17.57 -6.32 -21.26
CA LEU A 354 -16.80 -7.30 -20.54
C LEU A 354 -17.62 -8.57 -20.24
N ASP A 355 -18.93 -8.42 -19.91
CA ASP A 355 -19.84 -9.55 -19.73
C ASP A 355 -19.92 -10.40 -21.02
N ALA A 356 -20.10 -9.76 -22.18
CA ALA A 356 -20.12 -10.45 -23.47
C ALA A 356 -18.76 -11.11 -23.82
N LEU A 357 -17.64 -10.47 -23.48
CA LEU A 357 -16.31 -11.04 -23.66
C LEU A 357 -16.11 -12.28 -22.80
N MET A 358 -16.56 -12.24 -21.54
CA MET A 358 -16.52 -13.39 -20.64
C MET A 358 -17.36 -14.55 -21.20
N ASP A 359 -18.55 -14.29 -21.78
CA ASP A 359 -19.37 -15.32 -22.42
C ASP A 359 -18.59 -16.00 -23.59
N GLN A 360 -17.91 -15.23 -24.44
CA GLN A 360 -17.08 -15.75 -25.52
C GLN A 360 -15.91 -16.63 -25.04
N LEU A 361 -15.21 -16.15 -23.99
CA LEU A 361 -14.11 -16.92 -23.39
C LEU A 361 -14.61 -18.20 -22.73
N VAL A 362 -15.72 -18.14 -21.99
CA VAL A 362 -16.35 -19.29 -21.36
C VAL A 362 -16.78 -20.32 -22.41
N ASP A 363 -17.44 -19.92 -23.49
CA ASP A 363 -17.87 -20.82 -24.56
C ASP A 363 -16.68 -21.52 -25.25
N THR A 364 -15.54 -20.83 -25.33
CA THR A 364 -14.32 -21.38 -25.97
C THR A 364 -13.55 -22.32 -25.06
N TYR A 365 -13.51 -22.06 -23.75
CA TYR A 365 -12.62 -22.76 -22.82
C TYR A 365 -13.33 -23.63 -21.78
N ARG A 366 -14.67 -23.66 -21.79
CA ARG A 366 -15.43 -24.59 -20.96
C ARG A 366 -15.09 -26.03 -21.33
N VAL A 367 -14.54 -26.76 -20.38
CA VAL A 367 -14.33 -28.20 -20.51
C VAL A 367 -15.70 -28.87 -20.30
N GLY A 368 -16.15 -29.66 -21.27
CA GLY A 368 -17.43 -30.38 -21.25
C GLY A 368 -17.52 -31.49 -20.19
#